data_c15dd758d0823952b2b537de3a25c669
#
_entry.id   c15dd758d0823952b2b537de3a25c669
#
_cell.length_a   1.000
_cell.length_b   1.000
_cell.length_c   1.000
_cell.angle_alpha   90.00
_cell.angle_beta   90.00
_cell.angle_gamma   90.00
#
_symmetry.space_group_name_H-M   'P 1'
#
loop_
_entity.id
_entity.type
_entity.pdbx_description
1 polymer ?
#
loop_
_entity_poly.entity_id
_entity_poly.type
_entity_poly.pdbx_seq_one_letter_code
_entity_poly.pdbx_strand_id
1 'polypeptide(L)'
;MANATVSRLGLVNNSGTNFDELFLKVFSGEVLTSFAQNNIFNEQLHSVRTIASGKSASFPKLGTATAAYHVIGEPLVGANQIKANEVLINIDDMLIAQAVVAKLDELKNHYDVRATYSSELGKALAKTYDQNVAKVIANASRASATISGEDGGLVLTLANGNTASSDVTGDELVAAIYDIAQEFDTRDIPSTDRYCVLPPAEFYKIPESATRVMNTDFNPQGNGSVAAGTVTQVAGIPIMMSNNVPQSNVGSNPSGANNTYSGDDSKTLGLVFHKSAVGTVKLQDMTTEISGADYGIMYQSTLMIAKYALGHGILRPECAATIKLSAS
;
A
#
# COMPACT_ATOMS: atom_id res chain seq x y z
N MET A 1 33.34 8.52 -14.39
CA MET A 1 32.53 8.57 -13.15
C MET A 1 31.44 9.62 -13.38
N ALA A 2 30.19 9.27 -13.14
CA ALA A 2 29.10 10.24 -13.26
C ALA A 2 29.22 11.28 -12.15
N ASN A 3 29.10 12.56 -12.46
CA ASN A 3 29.08 13.62 -11.47
C ASN A 3 27.82 13.51 -10.61
N ALA A 4 27.95 13.73 -9.28
CA ALA A 4 26.82 13.78 -8.39
C ALA A 4 25.88 14.95 -8.76
N THR A 5 24.58 14.68 -8.87
CA THR A 5 23.57 15.70 -9.09
C THR A 5 23.22 16.34 -7.75
N VAL A 6 23.55 17.60 -7.56
CA VAL A 6 23.31 18.34 -6.31
C VAL A 6 21.88 18.87 -6.27
N SER A 7 21.16 18.59 -5.20
CA SER A 7 19.87 19.21 -4.92
C SER A 7 20.06 20.63 -4.40
N ARG A 8 19.48 21.62 -5.07
CA ARG A 8 19.60 23.05 -4.72
C ARG A 8 18.22 23.64 -4.49
N LEU A 9 18.12 24.53 -3.51
CA LEU A 9 16.85 25.18 -3.13
C LEU A 9 16.23 26.04 -4.24
N GLY A 10 17.06 26.61 -5.11
CA GLY A 10 16.61 27.38 -6.26
C GLY A 10 16.30 26.55 -7.50
N LEU A 11 16.35 25.21 -7.43
CA LEU A 11 16.05 24.32 -8.54
C LEU A 11 14.54 24.21 -8.71
N VAL A 12 13.94 25.21 -9.35
CA VAL A 12 12.52 25.22 -9.70
C VAL A 12 12.36 24.58 -11.08
N ASN A 13 11.29 23.86 -11.28
CA ASN A 13 10.93 23.18 -12.54
C ASN A 13 10.52 24.19 -13.66
N ASN A 14 11.01 25.42 -13.57
CA ASN A 14 10.88 26.46 -14.58
C ASN A 14 12.20 26.56 -15.32
N SER A 15 12.15 26.65 -16.62
CA SER A 15 13.25 26.73 -17.57
C SER A 15 14.26 27.90 -17.34
N GLY A 16 14.33 28.41 -16.13
CA GLY A 16 15.26 29.44 -15.71
C GLY A 16 16.59 28.88 -15.19
N THR A 17 17.72 29.51 -15.56
CA THR A 17 19.07 29.13 -15.12
C THR A 17 19.47 29.75 -13.79
N ASN A 18 18.58 30.42 -13.09
CA ASN A 18 18.90 31.13 -11.86
C ASN A 18 18.60 30.26 -10.62
N PHE A 19 19.61 29.50 -10.18
CA PHE A 19 19.51 28.59 -9.04
C PHE A 19 19.51 29.29 -7.67
N ASP A 20 19.77 30.60 -7.64
CA ASP A 20 19.93 31.38 -6.41
C ASP A 20 18.67 32.21 -6.06
N GLU A 21 17.59 32.13 -6.84
CA GLU A 21 16.39 32.96 -6.64
C GLU A 21 15.75 32.82 -5.24
N LEU A 22 15.82 31.62 -4.67
CA LEU A 22 15.27 31.34 -3.33
C LEU A 22 16.17 31.83 -2.19
N PHE A 23 17.48 32.02 -2.45
CA PHE A 23 18.41 32.51 -1.43
C PHE A 23 18.31 34.03 -1.22
N LEU A 24 17.76 34.74 -2.18
CA LEU A 24 17.61 36.22 -2.15
C LEU A 24 16.28 36.65 -1.49
N LYS A 25 15.32 35.76 -1.37
CA LYS A 25 14.04 36.04 -0.70
C LYS A 25 14.15 35.72 0.78
N VAL A 26 13.88 36.70 1.61
CA VAL A 26 13.71 36.48 3.05
C VAL A 26 12.46 35.61 3.20
N PHE A 27 12.68 34.30 3.36
CA PHE A 27 11.60 33.40 3.71
C PHE A 27 11.24 33.64 5.17
N SER A 28 10.11 34.29 5.42
CA SER A 28 9.50 34.32 6.73
C SER A 28 8.97 32.89 7.03
N GLY A 29 9.81 32.05 7.65
CA GLY A 29 9.47 30.87 8.44
C GLY A 29 8.43 29.85 7.99
N GLU A 30 7.76 30.03 6.85
CA GLU A 30 6.85 29.05 6.30
C GLU A 30 7.60 28.06 5.40
N VAL A 31 8.19 27.07 6.05
CA VAL A 31 8.52 25.84 5.34
C VAL A 31 7.20 25.27 4.86
N LEU A 32 6.94 25.32 3.55
CA LEU A 32 5.91 24.50 2.92
C LEU A 32 6.29 23.04 3.18
N THR A 33 5.87 22.56 4.35
CA THR A 33 5.85 21.13 4.63
C THR A 33 4.92 20.54 3.60
N SER A 34 5.48 19.91 2.57
CA SER A 34 4.69 19.11 1.64
C SER A 34 3.89 18.14 2.50
N PHE A 35 2.57 18.14 2.32
CA PHE A 35 1.68 17.28 3.06
C PHE A 35 2.20 15.85 2.98
N ALA A 36 2.72 15.35 4.11
CA ALA A 36 3.09 13.96 4.21
C ALA A 36 1.84 13.14 3.97
N GLN A 37 1.83 12.39 2.88
CA GLN A 37 0.83 11.35 2.71
C GLN A 37 0.98 10.41 3.90
N ASN A 38 -0.07 10.31 4.72
CA ASN A 38 -0.05 9.39 5.84
C ASN A 38 0.21 7.99 5.30
N ASN A 39 1.19 7.31 5.86
CA ASN A 39 1.43 5.91 5.58
C ASN A 39 0.22 5.12 6.12
N ILE A 40 -0.66 4.66 5.22
CA ILE A 40 -1.89 3.96 5.57
C ILE A 40 -1.61 2.47 5.73
N PHE A 41 -0.76 1.90 4.88
CA PHE A 41 -0.41 0.48 4.93
C PHE A 41 0.68 0.20 5.98
N ASN A 42 0.40 0.58 7.24
CA ASN A 42 1.29 0.31 8.35
C ASN A 42 1.27 -1.18 8.77
N GLU A 43 2.10 -1.54 9.74
CA GLU A 43 2.22 -2.92 10.24
C GLU A 43 0.95 -3.48 10.88
N GLN A 44 -0.05 -2.64 11.16
CA GLN A 44 -1.33 -3.08 11.73
C GLN A 44 -2.25 -3.68 10.66
N LEU A 45 -2.14 -3.23 9.40
CA LEU A 45 -3.02 -3.62 8.31
C LEU A 45 -2.59 -4.90 7.59
N HIS A 46 -1.38 -5.39 7.79
CA HIS A 46 -0.87 -6.61 7.17
C HIS A 46 0.08 -7.37 8.09
N SER A 47 0.42 -8.61 7.73
CA SER A 47 1.30 -9.46 8.53
C SER A 47 2.75 -9.07 8.31
N VAL A 48 3.50 -8.80 9.39
CA VAL A 48 4.93 -8.44 9.32
C VAL A 48 5.77 -9.45 10.08
N ARG A 49 6.88 -9.87 9.47
CA ARG A 49 7.86 -10.76 10.08
C ARG A 49 9.27 -10.19 9.90
N THR A 50 9.97 -9.99 10.99
CA THR A 50 11.38 -9.56 10.97
C THR A 50 12.30 -10.77 11.01
N ILE A 51 13.34 -10.78 10.19
CA ILE A 51 14.38 -11.80 10.18
C ILE A 51 15.74 -11.13 10.39
N ALA A 52 16.61 -11.80 11.14
CA ALA A 52 17.96 -11.28 11.43
C ALA A 52 18.94 -11.52 10.28
N SER A 53 18.73 -12.57 9.48
CA SER A 53 19.56 -12.94 8.33
C SER A 53 18.76 -13.86 7.38
N GLY A 54 19.14 -13.90 6.13
CA GLY A 54 18.52 -14.78 5.13
C GLY A 54 18.04 -14.02 3.90
N LYS A 55 17.77 -14.74 2.84
CA LYS A 55 17.29 -14.22 1.55
C LYS A 55 15.77 -14.16 1.48
N SER A 56 15.09 -14.99 2.26
CA SER A 56 13.65 -15.17 2.20
C SER A 56 13.09 -15.68 3.52
N ALA A 57 11.78 -15.54 3.72
CA ALA A 57 11.05 -16.18 4.80
C ALA A 57 9.94 -17.05 4.25
N SER A 58 9.75 -18.22 4.85
CA SER A 58 8.69 -19.16 4.54
C SER A 58 7.53 -18.99 5.51
N PHE A 59 6.32 -18.99 4.98
CA PHE A 59 5.06 -18.93 5.74
C PHE A 59 4.28 -20.22 5.46
N PRO A 60 4.20 -21.15 6.43
CA PRO A 60 3.44 -22.37 6.24
C PRO A 60 1.94 -22.06 6.23
N LYS A 61 1.23 -22.65 5.28
CA LYS A 61 -0.24 -22.61 5.16
C LYS A 61 -0.79 -24.04 5.25
N LEU A 62 -1.76 -24.25 6.11
CA LEU A 62 -2.48 -25.51 6.25
C LEU A 62 -3.88 -25.34 5.66
N GLY A 63 -4.32 -26.33 4.93
CA GLY A 63 -5.68 -26.43 4.41
C GLY A 63 -6.68 -26.90 5.46
N THR A 64 -7.93 -26.94 5.07
CA THR A 64 -9.05 -27.38 5.92
C THR A 64 -9.21 -28.88 5.92
N ALA A 65 -9.67 -29.45 7.06
CA ALA A 65 -10.06 -30.85 7.17
C ALA A 65 -11.58 -31.00 6.96
N THR A 66 -11.99 -32.09 6.31
CA THR A 66 -13.40 -32.44 6.17
C THR A 66 -13.80 -33.48 7.23
N ALA A 67 -15.01 -33.38 7.76
CA ALA A 67 -15.58 -34.36 8.68
C ALA A 67 -16.66 -35.17 7.97
N ALA A 68 -16.74 -36.47 8.28
CA ALA A 68 -17.76 -37.34 7.77
C ALA A 68 -18.32 -38.23 8.91
N TYR A 69 -19.58 -38.60 8.81
CA TYR A 69 -20.18 -39.54 9.76
C TYR A 69 -19.62 -40.93 9.56
N HIS A 70 -19.21 -41.58 10.63
CA HIS A 70 -18.75 -42.95 10.63
C HIS A 70 -19.93 -43.93 10.53
N VAL A 71 -19.84 -44.90 9.64
CA VAL A 71 -20.81 -46.02 9.55
C VAL A 71 -20.33 -47.12 10.46
N ILE A 72 -21.23 -47.57 11.35
CA ILE A 72 -20.95 -48.64 12.33
C ILE A 72 -20.61 -49.93 11.57
N GLY A 73 -19.44 -50.51 11.87
CA GLY A 73 -18.97 -51.74 11.24
C GLY A 73 -18.00 -51.56 10.10
N GLU A 74 -17.75 -50.33 9.65
CA GLU A 74 -16.71 -50.03 8.65
C GLU A 74 -15.40 -49.58 9.31
N PRO A 75 -14.21 -49.97 8.77
CA PRO A 75 -12.93 -49.54 9.29
C PRO A 75 -12.66 -48.07 8.95
N LEU A 76 -12.09 -47.31 9.89
CA LEU A 76 -11.59 -45.96 9.64
C LEU A 76 -10.31 -46.01 8.78
N VAL A 77 -10.41 -45.65 7.52
CA VAL A 77 -9.30 -45.73 6.53
C VAL A 77 -8.44 -44.47 6.43
N GLY A 78 -8.67 -43.45 7.26
CA GLY A 78 -7.91 -42.22 7.27
C GLY A 78 -8.01 -41.43 5.95
N ALA A 79 -9.21 -41.32 5.38
CA ALA A 79 -9.46 -40.74 4.06
C ALA A 79 -9.20 -39.22 3.96
N ASN A 80 -9.08 -38.51 5.08
CA ASN A 80 -8.87 -37.09 5.12
C ASN A 80 -7.38 -36.75 5.08
N GLN A 81 -6.93 -36.15 3.97
CA GLN A 81 -5.61 -35.54 3.88
C GLN A 81 -5.73 -34.04 4.08
N ILE A 82 -5.12 -33.52 5.14
CA ILE A 82 -4.93 -32.06 5.30
C ILE A 82 -3.75 -31.68 4.41
N LYS A 83 -4.03 -30.91 3.36
CA LYS A 83 -3.00 -30.40 2.47
C LYS A 83 -2.25 -29.27 3.15
N ALA A 84 -0.94 -29.23 2.97
CA ALA A 84 -0.09 -28.15 3.45
C ALA A 84 0.71 -27.58 2.28
N ASN A 85 0.94 -26.31 2.30
CA ASN A 85 1.81 -25.61 1.37
C ASN A 85 2.62 -24.54 2.12
N GLU A 86 3.69 -24.07 1.53
CA GLU A 86 4.44 -22.92 2.04
C GLU A 86 4.45 -21.79 1.02
N VAL A 87 4.34 -20.57 1.53
CA VAL A 87 4.49 -19.36 0.75
C VAL A 87 5.85 -18.77 1.08
N LEU A 88 6.67 -18.56 0.06
CA LEU A 88 7.99 -17.96 0.18
C LEU A 88 7.93 -16.49 -0.21
N ILE A 89 8.37 -15.62 0.69
CA ILE A 89 8.55 -14.20 0.41
C ILE A 89 10.04 -13.92 0.37
N ASN A 90 10.53 -13.45 -0.78
CA ASN A 90 11.91 -13.03 -0.96
C ASN A 90 12.10 -11.61 -0.44
N ILE A 91 13.34 -11.30 -0.05
CA ILE A 91 13.73 -9.92 0.24
C ILE A 91 14.13 -9.26 -1.08
N ASP A 92 13.60 -8.07 -1.32
CA ASP A 92 13.99 -7.24 -2.45
C ASP A 92 15.35 -6.59 -2.21
N ASP A 93 15.97 -6.07 -3.26
CA ASP A 93 17.20 -5.31 -3.13
C ASP A 93 16.95 -4.06 -2.26
N MET A 94 18.02 -3.55 -1.67
CA MET A 94 17.94 -2.40 -0.78
C MET A 94 17.37 -1.17 -1.51
N LEU A 95 16.22 -0.67 -1.06
CA LEU A 95 15.66 0.56 -1.56
C LEU A 95 16.34 1.75 -0.89
N ILE A 96 16.87 2.67 -1.71
CA ILE A 96 17.66 3.81 -1.26
C ILE A 96 17.05 5.09 -1.82
N ALA A 97 16.79 6.05 -0.93
CA ALA A 97 16.54 7.45 -1.28
C ALA A 97 17.75 8.29 -0.86
N GLN A 98 18.23 9.15 -1.76
CA GLN A 98 19.45 9.92 -1.51
C GLN A 98 19.29 11.38 -1.93
N ALA A 99 19.92 12.28 -1.18
CA ALA A 99 20.04 13.69 -1.53
C ALA A 99 21.45 14.20 -1.23
N VAL A 100 21.97 15.05 -2.11
CA VAL A 100 23.27 15.68 -1.95
C VAL A 100 23.05 17.17 -1.71
N VAL A 101 23.61 17.69 -0.61
CA VAL A 101 23.54 19.10 -0.23
C VAL A 101 24.94 19.70 -0.33
N ALA A 102 25.12 20.75 -1.11
CA ALA A 102 26.39 21.45 -1.22
C ALA A 102 26.66 22.28 0.05
N LYS A 103 27.88 22.20 0.59
CA LYS A 103 28.30 22.97 1.78
C LYS A 103 28.15 24.47 1.60
N LEU A 104 28.41 24.97 0.40
CA LEU A 104 28.30 26.40 0.08
C LEU A 104 26.83 26.85 0.16
N ASP A 105 25.90 26.04 -0.35
CA ASP A 105 24.48 26.37 -0.35
C ASP A 105 23.92 26.32 1.09
N GLU A 106 24.42 25.40 1.92
CA GLU A 106 24.08 25.33 3.35
C GLU A 106 24.55 26.58 4.11
N LEU A 107 25.73 27.08 3.80
CA LEU A 107 26.26 28.32 4.42
C LEU A 107 25.49 29.59 3.98
N LYS A 108 24.89 29.58 2.80
CA LYS A 108 24.06 30.69 2.28
C LYS A 108 22.66 30.69 2.88
N ASN A 109 22.22 29.58 3.42
CA ASN A 109 20.87 29.44 3.99
C ASN A 109 20.78 29.96 5.42
N HIS A 110 19.66 30.61 5.74
CA HIS A 110 19.33 31.10 7.08
C HIS A 110 18.55 30.10 7.92
N TYR A 111 18.19 28.92 7.38
CA TYR A 111 17.39 27.90 8.06
C TYR A 111 17.94 26.49 7.81
N ASP A 112 17.57 25.55 8.67
CA ASP A 112 18.03 24.16 8.61
C ASP A 112 17.36 23.40 7.44
N VAL A 113 18.08 23.27 6.34
CA VAL A 113 17.63 22.56 5.14
C VAL A 113 17.79 21.04 5.29
N ARG A 114 18.72 20.58 6.10
CA ARG A 114 19.00 19.15 6.28
C ARG A 114 17.83 18.40 6.87
N ALA A 115 17.18 18.98 7.89
CA ALA A 115 16.00 18.38 8.50
C ALA A 115 14.85 18.20 7.51
N THR A 116 14.64 19.22 6.64
CA THR A 116 13.61 19.16 5.60
C THR A 116 13.91 18.08 4.57
N TYR A 117 15.14 17.98 4.07
CA TYR A 117 15.52 16.95 3.10
C TYR A 117 15.46 15.55 3.70
N SER A 118 15.92 15.36 4.94
CA SER A 118 15.81 14.08 5.64
C SER A 118 14.36 13.62 5.77
N SER A 119 13.45 14.54 6.11
CA SER A 119 12.02 14.26 6.17
C SER A 119 11.44 13.85 4.81
N GLU A 120 11.81 14.55 3.73
CA GLU A 120 11.35 14.23 2.37
C GLU A 120 11.86 12.86 1.88
N LEU A 121 13.11 12.50 2.20
CA LEU A 121 13.65 11.17 1.90
C LEU A 121 12.86 10.06 2.61
N GLY A 122 12.54 10.26 3.90
CA GLY A 122 11.72 9.33 4.67
C GLY A 122 10.32 9.16 4.09
N LYS A 123 9.67 10.27 3.69
CA LYS A 123 8.35 10.25 3.05
C LYS A 123 8.38 9.53 1.69
N ALA A 124 9.43 9.72 0.89
CA ALA A 124 9.58 9.04 -0.40
C ALA A 124 9.66 7.52 -0.23
N LEU A 125 10.42 7.04 0.77
CA LEU A 125 10.50 5.62 1.10
C LEU A 125 9.17 5.07 1.61
N ALA A 126 8.48 5.79 2.50
CA ALA A 126 7.18 5.39 3.03
C ALA A 126 6.12 5.28 1.92
N LYS A 127 6.13 6.24 0.98
CA LYS A 127 5.24 6.20 -0.19
C LYS A 127 5.48 4.97 -1.06
N THR A 128 6.74 4.63 -1.33
CA THR A 128 7.08 3.44 -2.13
C THR A 128 6.68 2.16 -1.40
N TYR A 129 6.85 2.11 -0.07
CA TYR A 129 6.38 1.02 0.76
C TYR A 129 4.87 0.80 0.61
N ASP A 130 4.07 1.86 0.79
CA ASP A 130 2.62 1.81 0.66
C ASP A 130 2.17 1.36 -0.73
N GLN A 131 2.80 1.88 -1.77
CA GLN A 131 2.49 1.51 -3.14
C GLN A 131 2.79 0.03 -3.42
N ASN A 132 3.89 -0.50 -2.90
CA ASN A 132 4.24 -1.91 -3.06
C ASN A 132 3.26 -2.82 -2.32
N VAL A 133 2.89 -2.50 -1.09
CA VAL A 133 1.88 -3.27 -0.33
C VAL A 133 0.53 -3.25 -1.04
N ALA A 134 0.05 -2.08 -1.46
CA ALA A 134 -1.20 -1.94 -2.20
C ALA A 134 -1.19 -2.75 -3.51
N LYS A 135 -0.05 -2.76 -4.21
CA LYS A 135 0.15 -3.54 -5.44
C LYS A 135 0.08 -5.04 -5.18
N VAL A 136 0.70 -5.51 -4.09
CA VAL A 136 0.64 -6.92 -3.70
C VAL A 136 -0.79 -7.32 -3.31
N ILE A 137 -1.57 -6.46 -2.64
CA ILE A 137 -2.99 -6.70 -2.36
C ILE A 137 -3.79 -6.83 -3.66
N ALA A 138 -3.58 -5.93 -4.63
CA ALA A 138 -4.23 -6.00 -5.93
C ALA A 138 -3.82 -7.27 -6.71
N ASN A 139 -2.57 -7.71 -6.61
CA ASN A 139 -2.12 -8.98 -7.19
C ASN A 139 -2.72 -10.19 -6.47
N ALA A 140 -2.86 -10.12 -5.14
CA ALA A 140 -3.49 -11.18 -4.34
C ALA A 140 -4.93 -11.42 -4.76
N SER A 141 -5.70 -10.35 -5.02
CA SER A 141 -7.09 -10.47 -5.49
C SER A 141 -7.23 -11.21 -6.84
N ARG A 142 -6.17 -11.28 -7.63
CA ARG A 142 -6.14 -11.98 -8.94
C ARG A 142 -5.46 -13.35 -8.87
N ALA A 143 -4.83 -13.67 -7.74
CA ALA A 143 -4.08 -14.89 -7.59
C ALA A 143 -5.02 -16.09 -7.39
N SER A 144 -4.63 -17.23 -7.96
CA SER A 144 -5.29 -18.51 -7.69
C SER A 144 -5.02 -19.00 -6.27
N ALA A 145 -5.84 -19.94 -5.82
CA ALA A 145 -5.68 -20.55 -4.50
C ALA A 145 -4.27 -21.12 -4.29
N THR A 146 -3.73 -20.92 -3.10
CA THR A 146 -2.40 -21.45 -2.71
C THR A 146 -2.45 -22.95 -2.46
N ILE A 147 -3.60 -23.47 -2.06
CA ILE A 147 -3.85 -24.91 -1.80
C ILE A 147 -5.01 -25.35 -2.68
N SER A 148 -4.83 -26.48 -3.37
CA SER A 148 -5.86 -27.06 -4.23
C SER A 148 -7.12 -27.42 -3.44
N GLY A 149 -8.26 -26.84 -3.79
CA GLY A 149 -9.56 -26.99 -3.14
C GLY A 149 -9.94 -25.85 -2.21
N GLU A 150 -9.10 -24.83 -2.06
CA GLU A 150 -9.43 -23.55 -1.42
C GLU A 150 -9.73 -22.48 -2.48
N ASP A 151 -10.27 -21.35 -2.03
CA ASP A 151 -10.60 -20.22 -2.89
C ASP A 151 -9.37 -19.36 -3.23
N GLY A 152 -9.39 -18.76 -4.41
CA GLY A 152 -8.43 -17.74 -4.82
C GLY A 152 -8.85 -16.34 -4.40
N GLY A 153 -8.13 -15.32 -4.90
CA GLY A 153 -8.50 -13.93 -4.71
C GLY A 153 -9.83 -13.57 -5.37
N LEU A 154 -10.42 -12.45 -4.98
CA LEU A 154 -11.70 -11.97 -5.48
C LEU A 154 -11.50 -10.69 -6.31
N VAL A 155 -12.03 -10.68 -7.52
CA VAL A 155 -12.15 -9.46 -8.34
C VAL A 155 -13.63 -9.20 -8.57
N LEU A 156 -14.16 -8.15 -7.94
CA LEU A 156 -15.52 -7.71 -8.16
C LEU A 156 -15.53 -6.64 -9.25
N THR A 157 -16.24 -6.96 -10.35
CA THR A 157 -16.42 -6.02 -11.46
C THR A 157 -17.80 -5.38 -11.34
N LEU A 158 -17.89 -4.05 -11.39
CA LEU A 158 -19.17 -3.35 -11.33
C LEU A 158 -20.03 -3.70 -12.56
N ALA A 159 -21.26 -4.13 -12.29
CA ALA A 159 -22.15 -4.75 -13.30
C ALA A 159 -22.81 -3.74 -14.26
N ASN A 160 -22.81 -2.45 -13.97
CA ASN A 160 -23.61 -1.45 -14.69
C ASN A 160 -22.99 -0.95 -16.00
N GLY A 161 -21.97 -1.64 -16.53
CA GLY A 161 -21.32 -1.22 -17.78
C GLY A 161 -20.50 0.07 -17.65
N ASN A 162 -20.22 0.50 -16.42
CA ASN A 162 -19.40 1.68 -16.15
C ASN A 162 -17.96 1.41 -16.63
N THR A 163 -17.57 2.08 -17.69
CA THR A 163 -16.22 1.95 -18.30
C THR A 163 -15.27 3.03 -17.81
N ALA A 164 -15.81 4.12 -17.27
CA ALA A 164 -15.05 5.22 -16.67
C ALA A 164 -15.37 5.37 -15.17
N SER A 165 -14.38 5.79 -14.40
CA SER A 165 -14.54 6.08 -12.97
C SER A 165 -15.62 7.16 -12.73
N SER A 166 -15.76 8.15 -13.63
CA SER A 166 -16.80 9.20 -13.54
C SER A 166 -18.23 8.68 -13.50
N ASP A 167 -18.49 7.50 -14.05
CA ASP A 167 -19.83 6.93 -14.16
C ASP A 167 -20.26 6.16 -12.90
N VAL A 168 -19.30 5.91 -11.99
CA VAL A 168 -19.52 5.15 -10.76
C VAL A 168 -20.15 6.05 -9.71
N THR A 169 -21.22 5.57 -9.10
CA THR A 169 -21.90 6.24 -7.99
C THR A 169 -21.43 5.71 -6.61
N GLY A 170 -21.64 6.50 -5.56
CA GLY A 170 -21.33 6.06 -4.18
C GLY A 170 -22.17 4.87 -3.74
N ASP A 171 -23.44 4.78 -4.19
CA ASP A 171 -24.32 3.64 -3.89
C ASP A 171 -23.80 2.33 -4.49
N GLU A 172 -23.23 2.38 -5.70
CA GLU A 172 -22.60 1.21 -6.35
C GLU A 172 -21.34 0.76 -5.61
N LEU A 173 -20.50 1.71 -5.15
CA LEU A 173 -19.34 1.39 -4.34
C LEU A 173 -19.73 0.75 -3.01
N VAL A 174 -20.76 1.28 -2.36
CA VAL A 174 -21.28 0.71 -1.12
C VAL A 174 -21.85 -0.70 -1.35
N ALA A 175 -22.62 -0.90 -2.42
CA ALA A 175 -23.11 -2.22 -2.79
C ALA A 175 -21.97 -3.21 -3.04
N ALA A 176 -20.93 -2.79 -3.76
CA ALA A 176 -19.76 -3.61 -4.01
C ALA A 176 -19.01 -4.02 -2.72
N ILE A 177 -18.94 -3.12 -1.74
CA ILE A 177 -18.32 -3.45 -0.43
C ILE A 177 -19.18 -4.46 0.33
N TYR A 178 -20.53 -4.37 0.27
CA TYR A 178 -21.41 -5.36 0.86
C TYR A 178 -21.29 -6.72 0.19
N ASP A 179 -21.21 -6.78 -1.13
CA ASP A 179 -21.02 -8.02 -1.89
C ASP A 179 -19.70 -8.70 -1.53
N ILE A 180 -18.61 -7.93 -1.40
CA ILE A 180 -17.32 -8.45 -0.95
C ILE A 180 -17.38 -8.93 0.50
N ALA A 181 -18.07 -8.20 1.39
CA ALA A 181 -18.24 -8.61 2.78
C ALA A 181 -19.01 -9.94 2.87
N GLN A 182 -20.09 -10.11 2.08
CA GLN A 182 -20.84 -11.35 1.98
C GLN A 182 -19.96 -12.50 1.47
N GLU A 183 -19.14 -12.26 0.45
CA GLU A 183 -18.25 -13.29 -0.09
C GLU A 183 -17.18 -13.70 0.93
N PHE A 184 -16.62 -12.74 1.69
CA PHE A 184 -15.68 -13.05 2.77
C PHE A 184 -16.33 -13.87 3.89
N ASP A 185 -17.59 -13.59 4.22
CA ASP A 185 -18.34 -14.38 5.21
C ASP A 185 -18.64 -15.80 4.70
N THR A 186 -18.95 -15.94 3.40
CA THR A 186 -19.14 -17.25 2.76
C THR A 186 -17.88 -18.11 2.77
N ARG A 187 -16.70 -17.46 2.75
CA ARG A 187 -15.39 -18.12 2.83
C ARG A 187 -14.87 -18.29 4.25
N ASP A 188 -15.68 -18.06 5.27
CA ASP A 188 -15.31 -18.14 6.68
C ASP A 188 -14.09 -17.28 7.07
N ILE A 189 -13.90 -16.14 6.40
CA ILE A 189 -12.85 -15.18 6.77
C ILE A 189 -13.32 -14.37 7.99
N PRO A 190 -12.50 -14.21 9.05
CA PRO A 190 -12.89 -13.45 10.22
C PRO A 190 -13.37 -12.03 9.89
N SER A 191 -14.40 -11.53 10.57
CA SER A 191 -14.95 -10.19 10.38
C SER A 191 -14.06 -9.09 11.00
N THR A 192 -13.16 -9.47 11.90
CA THR A 192 -12.15 -8.57 12.48
C THR A 192 -11.00 -8.34 11.49
N ASP A 193 -10.31 -7.21 11.62
CA ASP A 193 -9.12 -6.88 10.81
C ASP A 193 -9.35 -6.88 9.29
N ARG A 194 -10.58 -6.57 8.85
CA ARG A 194 -10.91 -6.26 7.45
C ARG A 194 -10.77 -4.76 7.23
N TYR A 195 -10.22 -4.36 6.10
CA TYR A 195 -9.98 -2.98 5.74
C TYR A 195 -10.39 -2.72 4.29
N CYS A 196 -10.91 -1.51 4.04
CA CYS A 196 -11.19 -1.02 2.70
C CYS A 196 -10.37 0.23 2.44
N VAL A 197 -9.64 0.28 1.34
CA VAL A 197 -8.83 1.43 0.95
C VAL A 197 -9.30 1.91 -0.43
N LEU A 198 -9.71 3.17 -0.48
CA LEU A 198 -10.20 3.82 -1.70
C LEU A 198 -9.29 4.99 -2.08
N PRO A 199 -9.12 5.27 -3.37
CA PRO A 199 -8.54 6.53 -3.81
C PRO A 199 -9.48 7.69 -3.49
N PRO A 200 -8.97 8.93 -3.32
CA PRO A 200 -9.77 10.09 -2.95
C PRO A 200 -10.97 10.33 -3.86
N ALA A 201 -10.80 10.12 -5.16
CA ALA A 201 -11.87 10.30 -6.14
C ALA A 201 -13.09 9.41 -5.87
N GLU A 202 -12.86 8.16 -5.46
CA GLU A 202 -13.93 7.21 -5.14
C GLU A 202 -14.44 7.38 -3.70
N PHE A 203 -13.55 7.73 -2.78
CA PHE A 203 -13.93 7.94 -1.38
C PHE A 203 -14.98 9.03 -1.22
N TYR A 204 -14.82 10.19 -1.87
CA TYR A 204 -15.76 11.31 -1.75
C TYR A 204 -17.11 11.08 -2.44
N LYS A 205 -17.22 10.13 -3.36
CA LYS A 205 -18.52 9.75 -3.94
C LYS A 205 -19.45 9.09 -2.93
N ILE A 206 -18.90 8.39 -1.93
CA ILE A 206 -19.72 7.74 -0.91
C ILE A 206 -20.52 8.76 -0.09
N PRO A 207 -19.93 9.79 0.55
CA PRO A 207 -20.70 10.81 1.26
C PRO A 207 -21.54 11.70 0.33
N GLU A 208 -21.20 11.82 -0.96
CA GLU A 208 -21.95 12.65 -1.91
C GLU A 208 -23.26 11.99 -2.35
N SER A 209 -23.25 10.71 -2.67
CA SER A 209 -24.38 10.03 -3.31
C SER A 209 -24.96 8.86 -2.51
N ALA A 210 -24.24 8.29 -1.54
CA ALA A 210 -24.69 7.12 -0.81
C ALA A 210 -25.64 7.48 0.35
N THR A 211 -26.90 7.73 0.02
CA THR A 211 -27.95 8.12 0.97
C THR A 211 -28.15 7.10 2.09
N ARG A 212 -27.94 5.82 1.82
CA ARG A 212 -28.14 4.72 2.78
C ARG A 212 -27.12 4.71 3.91
N VAL A 213 -25.89 5.09 3.64
CA VAL A 213 -24.79 5.09 4.62
C VAL A 213 -24.87 6.32 5.51
N MET A 214 -25.40 7.42 5.00
CA MET A 214 -25.47 8.72 5.68
C MET A 214 -26.77 8.92 6.45
N ASN A 215 -27.72 7.97 6.39
CA ASN A 215 -29.00 8.10 7.07
C ASN A 215 -28.82 7.96 8.59
N THR A 216 -29.07 9.04 9.32
CA THR A 216 -28.97 9.13 10.80
C THR A 216 -30.22 8.71 11.54
N ASP A 217 -31.33 8.46 10.84
CA ASP A 217 -32.63 8.12 11.48
C ASP A 217 -32.59 6.79 12.24
N PHE A 218 -31.73 5.86 11.83
CA PHE A 218 -31.55 4.56 12.47
C PHE A 218 -30.30 4.44 13.37
N ASN A 219 -29.40 5.42 13.32
CA ASN A 219 -28.21 5.44 14.16
C ASN A 219 -27.95 6.86 14.68
N PRO A 220 -28.29 7.15 15.95
CA PRO A 220 -28.12 8.49 16.53
C PRO A 220 -26.68 9.02 16.52
N GLN A 221 -25.70 8.11 16.38
CA GLN A 221 -24.28 8.51 16.33
C GLN A 221 -23.77 8.73 14.90
N GLY A 222 -24.56 8.34 13.86
CA GLY A 222 -24.22 8.47 12.45
C GLY A 222 -22.93 7.73 12.04
N ASN A 223 -22.90 7.20 10.82
CA ASN A 223 -21.71 6.53 10.29
C ASN A 223 -20.81 7.48 9.48
N GLY A 224 -21.13 8.74 9.49
CA GLY A 224 -20.41 9.77 8.76
C GLY A 224 -21.10 11.12 8.83
N SER A 225 -20.44 12.12 8.27
CA SER A 225 -20.97 13.47 8.17
C SER A 225 -20.71 14.04 6.79
N VAL A 226 -21.77 14.47 6.10
CA VAL A 226 -21.64 15.18 4.80
C VAL A 226 -20.85 16.48 5.01
N ALA A 227 -21.08 17.18 6.09
CA ALA A 227 -20.37 18.42 6.40
C ALA A 227 -18.86 18.21 6.64
N ALA A 228 -18.48 17.07 7.21
CA ALA A 228 -17.09 16.71 7.44
C ALA A 228 -16.47 15.88 6.28
N GLY A 229 -17.29 15.43 5.32
CA GLY A 229 -16.82 14.57 4.23
C GLY A 229 -16.25 13.23 4.70
N THR A 230 -16.74 12.69 5.82
CA THR A 230 -16.17 11.47 6.43
C THR A 230 -17.17 10.34 6.43
N VAL A 231 -16.69 9.14 6.07
CA VAL A 231 -17.38 7.86 6.28
C VAL A 231 -16.41 6.96 7.05
N THR A 232 -16.87 6.41 8.17
CA THR A 232 -16.01 5.63 9.05
C THR A 232 -15.96 4.16 8.67
N GLN A 233 -17.12 3.57 8.32
CA GLN A 233 -17.21 2.15 7.98
C GLN A 233 -18.43 1.83 7.10
N VAL A 234 -18.33 0.77 6.30
CA VAL A 234 -19.42 0.18 5.52
C VAL A 234 -19.37 -1.33 5.75
N ALA A 235 -20.51 -1.97 5.97
CA ALA A 235 -20.61 -3.41 6.29
C ALA A 235 -19.68 -3.85 7.46
N GLY A 236 -19.44 -2.97 8.42
CA GLY A 236 -18.49 -3.23 9.52
C GLY A 236 -17.01 -3.13 9.11
N ILE A 237 -16.70 -2.79 7.86
CA ILE A 237 -15.33 -2.64 7.35
C ILE A 237 -14.95 -1.15 7.41
N PRO A 238 -13.89 -0.76 8.11
CA PRO A 238 -13.40 0.62 8.12
C PRO A 238 -12.88 1.01 6.74
N ILE A 239 -13.26 2.22 6.30
CA ILE A 239 -12.84 2.77 5.01
C ILE A 239 -11.73 3.80 5.25
N MET A 240 -10.65 3.66 4.49
CA MET A 240 -9.52 4.58 4.51
C MET A 240 -9.30 5.16 3.13
N MET A 241 -8.83 6.40 3.07
CA MET A 241 -8.50 7.10 1.84
C MET A 241 -6.99 7.07 1.59
N SER A 242 -6.57 6.67 0.39
CA SER A 242 -5.16 6.69 0.00
C SER A 242 -4.95 6.99 -1.48
N ASN A 243 -3.97 7.85 -1.76
CA ASN A 243 -3.47 8.07 -3.13
C ASN A 243 -2.53 6.95 -3.61
N ASN A 244 -2.18 6.00 -2.74
CA ASN A 244 -1.24 4.93 -3.05
C ASN A 244 -1.93 3.67 -3.61
N VAL A 245 -3.26 3.70 -3.78
CA VAL A 245 -4.00 2.64 -4.47
C VAL A 245 -3.53 2.57 -5.93
N PRO A 246 -3.13 1.39 -6.44
CA PRO A 246 -2.66 1.27 -7.80
C PRO A 246 -3.81 1.47 -8.79
N GLN A 247 -3.60 2.40 -9.75
CA GLN A 247 -4.57 2.75 -10.80
C GLN A 247 -3.91 2.77 -12.20
N SER A 248 -2.76 2.16 -12.34
CA SER A 248 -2.01 2.14 -13.59
C SER A 248 -1.55 0.73 -13.95
N ASN A 249 -1.39 0.49 -15.24
CA ASN A 249 -0.78 -0.75 -15.72
C ASN A 249 0.75 -0.66 -15.54
N VAL A 250 1.31 -1.56 -14.74
CA VAL A 250 2.75 -1.73 -14.56
C VAL A 250 3.15 -3.03 -15.25
N GLY A 251 3.66 -2.91 -16.47
CA GLY A 251 3.97 -4.06 -17.34
C GLY A 251 5.19 -4.89 -16.89
N SER A 252 6.10 -4.31 -16.09
CA SER A 252 7.31 -4.99 -15.59
C SER A 252 7.61 -4.62 -14.16
N ASN A 253 8.22 -5.55 -13.42
CA ASN A 253 8.68 -5.26 -12.06
C ASN A 253 9.75 -4.16 -12.05
N PRO A 254 9.78 -3.33 -10.99
CA PRO A 254 10.89 -2.42 -10.76
C PRO A 254 12.24 -3.17 -10.72
N SER A 255 13.30 -2.51 -11.15
CA SER A 255 14.65 -3.08 -11.05
C SER A 255 15.02 -3.33 -9.59
N GLY A 256 15.56 -4.52 -9.28
CA GLY A 256 15.89 -4.93 -7.91
C GLY A 256 14.72 -5.55 -7.12
N ALA A 257 13.53 -5.65 -7.70
CA ALA A 257 12.41 -6.36 -7.08
C ALA A 257 12.53 -7.87 -7.32
N ASN A 258 12.58 -8.64 -6.23
CA ASN A 258 12.60 -10.10 -6.24
C ASN A 258 11.20 -10.70 -6.06
N ASN A 259 10.20 -9.85 -5.77
CA ASN A 259 8.78 -10.18 -5.67
C ASN A 259 8.01 -9.55 -6.84
N THR A 260 6.73 -9.91 -6.99
CA THR A 260 5.91 -9.44 -8.13
C THR A 260 5.13 -8.19 -7.77
N TYR A 261 5.53 -7.06 -8.35
CA TYR A 261 4.83 -5.77 -8.26
C TYR A 261 4.26 -5.29 -9.59
N SER A 262 4.35 -6.11 -10.64
CA SER A 262 3.73 -5.83 -11.93
C SER A 262 2.28 -6.29 -11.97
N GLY A 263 1.48 -5.70 -12.82
CA GLY A 263 0.08 -6.07 -13.04
C GLY A 263 -0.73 -4.89 -13.60
N ASP A 264 -1.87 -5.22 -14.21
CA ASP A 264 -2.78 -4.21 -14.74
C ASP A 264 -3.83 -3.83 -13.69
N ASP A 265 -3.69 -2.63 -13.16
CA ASP A 265 -4.61 -2.03 -12.18
C ASP A 265 -5.29 -0.77 -12.72
N SER A 266 -5.23 -0.54 -14.05
CA SER A 266 -5.78 0.67 -14.68
C SER A 266 -7.27 0.91 -14.42
N LYS A 267 -8.00 -0.14 -14.08
CA LYS A 267 -9.44 -0.11 -13.79
C LYS A 267 -9.78 -0.34 -12.31
N THR A 268 -8.80 -0.25 -11.42
CA THR A 268 -9.00 -0.47 -9.98
C THR A 268 -9.65 0.76 -9.34
N LEU A 269 -10.77 0.55 -8.66
CA LEU A 269 -11.51 1.56 -7.92
C LEU A 269 -11.22 1.49 -6.41
N GLY A 270 -10.88 0.31 -5.89
CA GLY A 270 -10.61 0.14 -4.49
C GLY A 270 -10.09 -1.25 -4.14
N LEU A 271 -9.54 -1.37 -2.95
CA LEU A 271 -9.00 -2.59 -2.38
C LEU A 271 -9.73 -2.90 -1.09
N VAL A 272 -10.22 -4.14 -0.95
CA VAL A 272 -10.80 -4.65 0.30
C VAL A 272 -10.02 -5.90 0.69
N PHE A 273 -9.52 -5.94 1.91
CA PHE A 273 -8.66 -7.05 2.32
C PHE A 273 -8.72 -7.29 3.83
N HIS A 274 -8.38 -8.50 4.22
CA HIS A 274 -8.12 -8.87 5.60
C HIS A 274 -6.61 -8.85 5.86
N LYS A 275 -6.19 -8.58 7.07
CA LYS A 275 -4.79 -8.48 7.51
C LYS A 275 -3.90 -9.65 7.06
N SER A 276 -4.44 -10.86 6.96
CA SER A 276 -3.71 -12.06 6.54
C SER A 276 -3.49 -12.18 5.03
N ALA A 277 -4.04 -11.28 4.21
CA ALA A 277 -3.92 -11.36 2.75
C ALA A 277 -2.48 -11.23 2.27
N VAL A 278 -1.72 -10.32 2.87
CA VAL A 278 -0.36 -9.94 2.47
C VAL A 278 0.59 -9.99 3.65
N GLY A 279 1.84 -10.37 3.38
CA GLY A 279 2.91 -10.37 4.34
C GLY A 279 4.10 -9.53 3.88
N THR A 280 4.76 -8.93 4.86
CA THR A 280 6.02 -8.23 4.69
C THR A 280 7.11 -8.91 5.49
N VAL A 281 8.24 -9.16 4.86
CA VAL A 281 9.45 -9.66 5.51
C VAL A 281 10.44 -8.51 5.61
N LYS A 282 10.85 -8.19 6.84
CA LYS A 282 11.84 -7.14 7.11
C LYS A 282 13.20 -7.77 7.42
N LEU A 283 14.22 -7.41 6.66
CA LEU A 283 15.62 -7.70 6.99
C LEU A 283 16.27 -6.50 7.69
N GLN A 284 16.04 -5.32 7.14
CA GLN A 284 16.51 -4.06 7.70
C GLN A 284 15.39 -3.03 7.67
N ASP A 285 15.07 -2.48 8.83
CA ASP A 285 14.11 -1.38 8.95
C ASP A 285 14.69 -0.08 8.41
N MET A 286 13.87 0.95 8.27
CA MET A 286 14.31 2.23 7.72
C MET A 286 15.41 2.84 8.57
N THR A 287 16.57 3.09 7.95
CA THR A 287 17.73 3.73 8.55
C THR A 287 18.18 4.91 7.71
N THR A 288 18.67 5.94 8.38
CA THR A 288 19.24 7.12 7.74
C THR A 288 20.73 7.21 8.02
N GLU A 289 21.52 7.54 7.02
CA GLU A 289 22.96 7.71 7.12
C GLU A 289 23.37 9.03 6.46
N ILE A 290 24.41 9.64 7.02
CA ILE A 290 25.01 10.87 6.49
C ILE A 290 26.47 10.55 6.14
N SER A 291 26.94 11.02 5.00
CA SER A 291 28.31 10.80 4.54
C SER A 291 29.35 11.36 5.50
N GLY A 292 30.47 10.64 5.62
CA GLY A 292 31.61 11.04 6.43
C GLY A 292 32.44 12.18 5.82
N ALA A 293 33.51 12.54 6.54
CA ALA A 293 34.43 13.64 6.17
C ALA A 293 35.07 13.45 4.77
N ASP A 294 35.40 12.21 4.41
CA ASP A 294 36.08 11.89 3.13
C ASP A 294 35.25 12.30 1.92
N TYR A 295 33.96 11.98 1.93
CA TYR A 295 33.02 12.42 0.88
C TYR A 295 32.91 13.94 0.86
N GLY A 296 32.82 14.55 2.05
CA GLY A 296 32.74 15.99 2.21
C GLY A 296 33.98 16.74 1.69
N ILE A 297 35.16 16.15 1.75
CA ILE A 297 36.40 16.72 1.21
C ILE A 297 36.43 16.59 -0.33
N MET A 298 36.06 15.42 -0.87
CA MET A 298 36.11 15.15 -2.29
C MET A 298 35.09 15.97 -3.10
N TYR A 299 33.86 16.11 -2.58
CA TYR A 299 32.73 16.69 -3.33
C TYR A 299 32.25 18.05 -2.78
N GLN A 300 32.84 18.54 -1.68
CA GLN A 300 32.39 19.76 -0.96
C GLN A 300 30.89 19.78 -0.70
N SER A 301 30.33 18.59 -0.40
CA SER A 301 28.90 18.34 -0.22
C SER A 301 28.66 17.28 0.85
N THR A 302 27.45 17.23 1.37
CA THR A 302 26.99 16.21 2.32
C THR A 302 25.98 15.33 1.59
N LEU A 303 26.22 14.01 1.55
CA LEU A 303 25.28 13.03 1.03
C LEU A 303 24.45 12.49 2.20
N MET A 304 23.13 12.58 2.09
CA MET A 304 22.17 11.98 3.01
C MET A 304 21.48 10.81 2.32
N ILE A 305 21.39 9.69 3.01
CA ILE A 305 20.83 8.45 2.51
C ILE A 305 19.79 7.95 3.51
N ALA A 306 18.62 7.60 3.03
CA ALA A 306 17.65 6.79 3.76
C ALA A 306 17.45 5.47 3.01
N LYS A 307 17.44 4.34 3.72
CA LYS A 307 17.42 3.01 3.13
C LYS A 307 16.64 2.02 3.98
N TYR A 308 16.06 1.01 3.33
CA TYR A 308 15.54 -0.19 3.98
C TYR A 308 15.71 -1.42 3.07
N ALA A 309 15.61 -2.62 3.66
CA ALA A 309 15.59 -3.89 2.93
C ALA A 309 14.39 -4.72 3.40
N LEU A 310 13.37 -4.81 2.55
CA LEU A 310 12.11 -5.45 2.83
C LEU A 310 11.69 -6.30 1.61
N GLY A 311 10.71 -7.19 1.81
CA GLY A 311 10.04 -7.89 0.72
C GLY A 311 8.56 -8.06 1.03
N HIS A 312 7.70 -7.87 0.05
CA HIS A 312 6.26 -8.01 0.19
C HIS A 312 5.76 -9.16 -0.68
N GLY A 313 4.85 -9.97 -0.15
CA GLY A 313 4.31 -11.11 -0.87
C GLY A 313 2.89 -11.47 -0.48
N ILE A 314 2.25 -12.26 -1.34
CA ILE A 314 0.88 -12.74 -1.13
C ILE A 314 0.93 -13.90 -0.15
N LEU A 315 0.14 -13.84 0.94
CA LEU A 315 0.02 -14.95 1.89
C LEU A 315 -1.26 -15.76 1.64
N ARG A 316 -2.41 -15.09 1.69
CA ARG A 316 -3.73 -15.71 1.57
C ARG A 316 -4.55 -14.97 0.52
N PRO A 317 -4.54 -15.44 -0.75
CA PRO A 317 -5.28 -14.79 -1.85
C PRO A 317 -6.77 -14.63 -1.55
N GLU A 318 -7.40 -15.63 -0.92
CA GLU A 318 -8.82 -15.65 -0.57
C GLU A 318 -9.24 -14.46 0.31
N CYS A 319 -8.29 -13.86 1.01
CA CYS A 319 -8.51 -12.72 1.92
C CYS A 319 -8.34 -11.35 1.23
N ALA A 320 -8.16 -11.31 -0.08
CA ALA A 320 -7.99 -10.08 -0.84
C ALA A 320 -9.07 -9.94 -1.91
N ALA A 321 -9.62 -8.73 -2.02
CA ALA A 321 -10.60 -8.38 -3.04
C ALA A 321 -10.25 -7.03 -3.68
N THR A 322 -10.54 -6.90 -4.97
CA THR A 322 -10.39 -5.65 -5.72
C THR A 322 -11.72 -5.28 -6.37
N ILE A 323 -12.14 -4.03 -6.22
CA ILE A 323 -13.28 -3.46 -6.95
C ILE A 323 -12.74 -2.89 -8.26
N LYS A 324 -13.29 -3.32 -9.39
CA LYS A 324 -12.87 -2.88 -10.71
C LYS A 324 -14.04 -2.35 -11.55
N LEU A 325 -13.70 -1.46 -12.46
CA LEU A 325 -14.60 -1.09 -13.56
C LEU A 325 -14.83 -2.28 -14.49
N SER A 326 -15.99 -2.28 -15.17
CA SER A 326 -16.27 -3.22 -16.24
C SER A 326 -15.18 -3.14 -17.33
N ALA A 327 -14.83 -4.28 -17.90
CA ALA A 327 -14.03 -4.31 -19.10
C ALA A 327 -14.89 -3.78 -20.26
N SER A 328 -14.39 -2.80 -21.01
CA SER A 328 -14.98 -2.37 -22.27
C SER A 328 -14.79 -3.44 -23.32
#